data_4bb6eceabbcf2cdbdb1e31f363771dd9
#
_entry.id   4bb6eceabbcf2cdbdb1e31f363771dd9
#
_cell.length_a   1.000
_cell.length_b   1.000
_cell.length_c   1.000
_cell.angle_alpha   90.00
_cell.angle_beta   90.00
_cell.angle_gamma   90.00
#
_symmetry.space_group_name_H-M   'P 1'
#
loop_
_entity.id
_entity.type
_entity.pdbx_description
1 polymer ?
#
loop_
_entity_poly.entity_id
_entity_poly.type
_entity_poly.pdbx_seq_one_letter_code
_entity_poly.pdbx_strand_id
1 'polypeptide(L)'
;MKSTKWIKIFFGLSLIGVLFVGGVNYIVDPLWMFDHSNKFNQKQDGFDERQQKTNYIYFKSQGNFDGILLGSSRATFVNQNDFKNMNIFNYSSSSMQPFEYKGYIDFAKKVKEKDLKYIIIGSDFYGTNIPKDIKFENPEFYIGNTLNLAYKSIFSIDAISKSIKNIKFSLFGTSMYYDRENIKYQDKVSEEERYKRYTENIKRHTLELSYPKYKYTDEYINILKTIKNENLNSKFIIYTSAVTSDLLVSIIKNGKRWEDYKRWLHELVEVFGEVNHFMTINSITKNLENYPDDDHAYPSVLKLLANKLSNEDNKNIPEDFGVLITKDNIDEHLENLRKQIKEYDLNKILE
;
A
#
# COMPACT_ATOMS: atom_id res chain seq x y z
N MET A 1 -36.94 46.99 12.03
CA MET A 1 -36.90 45.94 13.08
C MET A 1 -36.96 44.49 12.54
N LYS A 2 -37.73 44.18 11.49
CA LYS A 2 -37.81 42.79 10.95
C LYS A 2 -36.50 42.28 10.30
N SER A 3 -35.74 43.14 9.60
CA SER A 3 -34.50 42.76 8.90
C SER A 3 -33.35 42.39 9.88
N THR A 4 -33.21 43.12 10.98
CA THR A 4 -32.18 42.86 12.00
C THR A 4 -32.40 41.54 12.73
N LYS A 5 -33.65 41.15 12.97
CA LYS A 5 -34.00 39.87 13.57
C LYS A 5 -33.65 38.71 12.61
N TRP A 6 -33.98 38.88 11.33
CA TRP A 6 -33.66 37.88 10.29
C TRP A 6 -32.15 37.68 10.12
N ILE A 7 -31.39 38.78 10.09
CA ILE A 7 -29.92 38.73 10.04
C ILE A 7 -29.34 37.97 11.24
N LYS A 8 -29.80 38.22 12.46
CA LYS A 8 -29.36 37.52 13.66
C LYS A 8 -29.67 36.02 13.60
N ILE A 9 -30.86 35.64 13.11
CA ILE A 9 -31.26 34.25 12.93
C ILE A 9 -30.36 33.58 11.87
N PHE A 10 -30.14 34.24 10.73
CA PHE A 10 -29.29 33.73 9.69
C PHE A 10 -27.84 33.43 10.19
N PHE A 11 -27.23 34.42 10.83
CA PHE A 11 -25.89 34.24 11.40
C PHE A 11 -25.86 33.17 12.52
N GLY A 12 -26.90 33.12 13.34
CA GLY A 12 -27.02 32.07 14.37
C GLY A 12 -27.10 30.67 13.78
N LEU A 13 -27.93 30.44 12.78
CA LEU A 13 -28.04 29.16 12.09
C LEU A 13 -26.76 28.79 11.32
N SER A 14 -26.15 29.80 10.65
CA SER A 14 -24.85 29.58 9.98
C SER A 14 -23.76 29.18 10.95
N LEU A 15 -23.67 29.83 12.11
CA LEU A 15 -22.72 29.48 13.15
C LEU A 15 -22.95 28.06 13.70
N ILE A 16 -24.20 27.69 13.96
CA ILE A 16 -24.56 26.33 14.38
C ILE A 16 -24.14 25.32 13.32
N GLY A 17 -24.37 25.58 12.04
CA GLY A 17 -23.93 24.71 10.93
C GLY A 17 -22.42 24.53 10.91
N VAL A 18 -21.65 25.62 11.03
CA VAL A 18 -20.18 25.59 11.07
C VAL A 18 -19.68 24.79 12.27
N LEU A 19 -20.25 25.05 13.45
CA LEU A 19 -19.88 24.34 14.68
C LEU A 19 -20.23 22.84 14.61
N PHE A 20 -21.34 22.50 13.97
CA PHE A 20 -21.73 21.11 13.75
C PHE A 20 -20.75 20.39 12.83
N VAL A 21 -20.44 20.97 11.67
CA VAL A 21 -19.43 20.41 10.73
C VAL A 21 -18.08 20.26 11.43
N GLY A 22 -17.62 21.33 12.07
CA GLY A 22 -16.35 21.34 12.79
C GLY A 22 -16.28 20.33 13.92
N GLY A 23 -17.34 20.24 14.73
CA GLY A 23 -17.43 19.30 15.84
C GLY A 23 -17.42 17.84 15.37
N VAL A 24 -18.20 17.51 14.34
CA VAL A 24 -18.21 16.16 13.79
C VAL A 24 -16.85 15.78 13.20
N ASN A 25 -16.26 16.63 12.36
CA ASN A 25 -14.96 16.35 11.74
C ASN A 25 -13.84 16.25 12.81
N TYR A 26 -13.87 17.09 13.85
CA TYR A 26 -12.91 16.99 14.95
C TYR A 26 -13.06 15.68 15.72
N ILE A 27 -14.29 15.28 16.09
CA ILE A 27 -14.54 14.04 16.84
C ILE A 27 -14.14 12.81 16.05
N VAL A 28 -14.42 12.78 14.74
CA VAL A 28 -14.15 11.63 13.89
C VAL A 28 -12.73 11.61 13.39
N ASP A 29 -12.14 12.77 13.14
CA ASP A 29 -10.78 12.94 12.63
C ASP A 29 -10.50 12.08 11.39
N PRO A 30 -11.22 12.31 10.27
CA PRO A 30 -11.13 11.45 9.09
C PRO A 30 -9.79 11.54 8.34
N LEU A 31 -8.96 12.55 8.66
CA LEU A 31 -7.64 12.76 8.06
C LEU A 31 -6.47 12.44 9.00
N TRP A 32 -6.74 11.83 10.16
CA TRP A 32 -5.72 11.38 11.13
C TRP A 32 -4.79 12.48 11.65
N MET A 33 -5.34 13.69 11.87
CA MET A 33 -4.56 14.84 12.36
C MET A 33 -4.41 14.87 13.87
N PHE A 34 -5.40 14.31 14.60
CA PHE A 34 -5.48 14.42 16.05
C PHE A 34 -5.18 13.08 16.73
N ASP A 35 -4.62 13.12 17.93
CA ASP A 35 -4.30 11.93 18.69
C ASP A 35 -5.39 11.61 19.70
N HIS A 36 -6.60 11.29 19.21
CA HIS A 36 -7.68 10.81 20.03
C HIS A 36 -8.39 9.62 19.40
N SER A 37 -8.88 8.74 20.26
CA SER A 37 -9.65 7.56 19.88
C SER A 37 -10.97 7.53 20.66
N ASN A 38 -12.07 7.30 19.97
CA ASN A 38 -13.41 7.26 20.53
C ASN A 38 -14.31 6.31 19.73
N LYS A 39 -15.52 6.04 20.23
CA LYS A 39 -16.45 5.08 19.60
C LYS A 39 -16.87 5.41 18.15
N PHE A 40 -16.64 6.63 17.68
CA PHE A 40 -17.04 7.06 16.34
C PHE A 40 -15.91 7.03 15.32
N ASN A 41 -14.67 6.78 15.75
CA ASN A 41 -13.50 6.81 14.87
C ASN A 41 -12.62 5.55 14.94
N GLN A 42 -13.14 4.44 15.45
CA GLN A 42 -12.41 3.18 15.55
C GLN A 42 -12.11 2.55 14.18
N LYS A 43 -13.02 2.74 13.20
CA LYS A 43 -12.89 2.22 11.85
C LYS A 43 -12.95 3.36 10.85
N GLN A 44 -11.89 3.51 10.10
CA GLN A 44 -11.68 4.62 9.18
C GLN A 44 -11.64 4.16 7.72
N ASP A 45 -12.20 4.97 6.84
CA ASP A 45 -12.07 4.81 5.39
C ASP A 45 -10.71 5.36 4.93
N GLY A 46 -9.91 4.53 4.26
CA GLY A 46 -8.65 4.95 3.64
C GLY A 46 -8.85 5.72 2.34
N PHE A 47 -9.69 6.75 2.32
CA PHE A 47 -10.07 7.47 1.10
C PHE A 47 -8.95 8.31 0.48
N ASP A 48 -7.98 8.73 1.29
CA ASP A 48 -6.75 9.43 0.86
C ASP A 48 -5.58 8.94 1.73
N GLU A 49 -5.06 7.77 1.38
CA GLU A 49 -3.99 7.13 2.14
C GLU A 49 -2.72 7.99 2.20
N ARG A 50 -2.41 8.76 1.14
CA ARG A 50 -1.23 9.63 1.11
C ARG A 50 -1.35 10.75 2.14
N GLN A 51 -2.45 11.48 2.12
CA GLN A 51 -2.72 12.53 3.09
C GLN A 51 -2.81 11.98 4.52
N GLN A 52 -3.61 10.92 4.72
CA GLN A 52 -3.87 10.34 6.04
C GLN A 52 -2.61 9.81 6.70
N LYS A 53 -1.79 9.04 5.96
CA LYS A 53 -0.54 8.47 6.48
C LYS A 53 0.54 9.52 6.69
N THR A 54 0.60 10.55 5.83
CA THR A 54 1.50 11.69 6.03
C THR A 54 1.12 12.47 7.29
N ASN A 55 -0.18 12.71 7.51
CA ASN A 55 -0.66 13.32 8.75
C ASN A 55 -0.31 12.47 9.97
N TYR A 56 -0.53 11.15 9.88
CA TYR A 56 -0.21 10.23 10.98
C TYR A 56 1.28 10.29 11.36
N ILE A 57 2.17 10.20 10.38
CA ILE A 57 3.62 10.20 10.64
C ILE A 57 4.08 11.55 11.21
N TYR A 58 3.48 12.64 10.77
CA TYR A 58 3.84 13.99 11.20
C TYR A 58 3.27 14.34 12.59
N PHE A 59 1.95 14.13 12.79
CA PHE A 59 1.27 14.58 13.99
C PHE A 59 1.26 13.54 15.13
N LYS A 60 1.21 12.24 14.80
CA LYS A 60 1.06 11.18 15.81
C LYS A 60 2.35 10.43 16.11
N SER A 61 3.05 9.94 15.09
CA SER A 61 4.23 9.10 15.30
C SER A 61 5.42 9.89 15.87
N GLN A 62 5.52 11.18 15.53
CA GLN A 62 6.60 12.07 15.95
C GLN A 62 8.00 11.45 15.75
N GLY A 63 8.18 10.68 14.69
CA GLY A 63 9.42 9.97 14.39
C GLY A 63 9.69 8.70 15.22
N ASN A 64 8.71 8.22 16.00
CA ASN A 64 8.83 6.98 16.77
C ASN A 64 8.65 5.74 15.90
N PHE A 65 9.57 5.53 14.97
CA PHE A 65 9.71 4.35 14.13
C PHE A 65 11.17 4.19 13.71
N ASP A 66 11.63 2.96 13.46
CA ASP A 66 13.00 2.68 13.01
C ASP A 66 13.12 2.63 11.50
N GLY A 67 12.01 2.37 10.81
CA GLY A 67 11.98 2.26 9.37
C GLY A 67 10.57 2.43 8.81
N ILE A 68 10.47 2.43 7.49
CA ILE A 68 9.20 2.53 6.76
C ILE A 68 9.04 1.40 5.78
N LEU A 69 7.77 1.03 5.52
CA LEU A 69 7.37 0.15 4.44
C LEU A 69 6.73 0.99 3.33
N LEU A 70 7.27 0.91 2.12
CA LEU A 70 6.74 1.52 0.91
C LEU A 70 6.23 0.44 -0.04
N GLY A 71 5.24 0.79 -0.86
CA GLY A 71 4.66 -0.09 -1.86
C GLY A 71 3.25 0.32 -2.22
N SER A 72 2.61 -0.46 -3.09
CA SER A 72 1.26 -0.20 -3.58
C SER A 72 0.16 -0.65 -2.60
N SER A 73 -1.09 -0.72 -3.10
CA SER A 73 -2.23 -1.27 -2.35
C SER A 73 -1.96 -2.66 -1.77
N ARG A 74 -1.13 -3.49 -2.42
CA ARG A 74 -0.72 -4.82 -1.95
C ARG A 74 0.06 -4.75 -0.64
N ALA A 75 0.87 -3.70 -0.46
CA ALA A 75 1.61 -3.46 0.77
C ALA A 75 0.77 -2.79 1.88
N THR A 76 -0.35 -2.11 1.53
CA THR A 76 -1.17 -1.42 2.54
C THR A 76 -1.78 -2.35 3.57
N PHE A 77 -1.99 -3.61 3.23
CA PHE A 77 -2.55 -4.65 4.13
C PHE A 77 -1.50 -5.33 5.02
N VAL A 78 -0.21 -5.03 4.84
CA VAL A 78 0.84 -5.53 5.73
C VAL A 78 0.69 -4.84 7.09
N ASN A 79 0.44 -5.61 8.12
CA ASN A 79 0.42 -5.07 9.49
C ASN A 79 1.86 -4.78 9.92
N GLN A 80 2.13 -3.52 10.21
CA GLN A 80 3.46 -3.05 10.62
C GLN A 80 3.97 -3.71 11.90
N ASN A 81 3.08 -4.20 12.76
CA ASN A 81 3.43 -4.88 14.01
C ASN A 81 3.82 -6.36 13.81
N ASP A 82 3.66 -6.90 12.60
CA ASP A 82 4.08 -8.27 12.27
C ASP A 82 5.58 -8.36 11.94
N PHE A 83 6.29 -7.25 11.78
CA PHE A 83 7.75 -7.23 11.66
C PHE A 83 8.40 -7.41 13.03
N LYS A 84 9.06 -8.55 13.25
CA LYS A 84 9.66 -8.87 14.54
C LYS A 84 10.98 -8.11 14.76
N ASN A 85 11.13 -7.55 15.97
CA ASN A 85 12.31 -6.78 16.35
C ASN A 85 12.58 -5.54 15.45
N MET A 86 11.56 -5.06 14.75
CA MET A 86 11.61 -3.87 13.91
C MET A 86 10.40 -2.99 14.21
N ASN A 87 10.62 -1.72 14.49
CA ASN A 87 9.55 -0.72 14.62
C ASN A 87 9.34 -0.03 13.26
N ILE A 88 8.41 -0.57 12.49
CA ILE A 88 8.15 -0.14 11.10
C ILE A 88 6.86 0.66 11.05
N PHE A 89 6.86 1.77 10.30
CA PHE A 89 5.66 2.47 9.90
C PHE A 89 5.26 2.06 8.48
N ASN A 90 4.03 1.59 8.27
CA ASN A 90 3.53 1.24 6.95
C ASN A 90 3.10 2.50 6.19
N TYR A 91 4.03 3.09 5.41
CA TYR A 91 3.83 4.30 4.62
C TYR A 91 3.43 4.02 3.16
N SER A 92 3.06 2.78 2.83
CA SER A 92 2.57 2.41 1.50
C SER A 92 1.21 3.05 1.20
N SER A 93 0.87 3.21 -0.07
CA SER A 93 -0.40 3.79 -0.53
C SER A 93 -0.88 3.12 -1.80
N SER A 94 -2.18 3.11 -2.02
CA SER A 94 -2.78 2.56 -3.24
C SER A 94 -2.14 3.17 -4.49
N SER A 95 -1.76 2.30 -5.44
CA SER A 95 -1.10 2.66 -6.71
C SER A 95 0.20 3.47 -6.55
N MET A 96 0.88 3.37 -5.41
CA MET A 96 2.16 4.06 -5.21
C MET A 96 3.20 3.58 -6.23
N GLN A 97 3.89 4.54 -6.83
CA GLN A 97 4.87 4.31 -7.89
C GLN A 97 6.31 4.47 -7.38
N PRO A 98 7.30 3.81 -7.99
CA PRO A 98 8.70 3.88 -7.54
C PRO A 98 9.27 5.29 -7.46
N PHE A 99 8.87 6.21 -8.33
CA PHE A 99 9.35 7.59 -8.31
C PHE A 99 8.83 8.41 -7.12
N GLU A 100 7.78 7.94 -6.43
CA GLU A 100 7.30 8.56 -5.20
C GLU A 100 8.18 8.21 -3.99
N TYR A 101 8.86 7.05 -4.01
CA TYR A 101 9.56 6.50 -2.83
C TYR A 101 10.57 7.47 -2.22
N LYS A 102 11.34 8.18 -3.06
CA LYS A 102 12.32 9.16 -2.58
C LYS A 102 11.67 10.23 -1.69
N GLY A 103 10.59 10.86 -2.14
CA GLY A 103 9.89 11.88 -1.38
C GLY A 103 9.39 11.38 -0.02
N TYR A 104 8.89 10.15 0.03
CA TYR A 104 8.40 9.53 1.27
C TYR A 104 9.53 9.16 2.23
N ILE A 105 10.68 8.68 1.71
CA ILE A 105 11.87 8.42 2.52
C ILE A 105 12.42 9.71 3.12
N ASP A 106 12.57 10.75 2.29
CA ASP A 106 13.10 12.05 2.72
C ASP A 106 12.22 12.69 3.79
N PHE A 107 10.89 12.62 3.60
CA PHE A 107 9.93 13.12 4.59
C PHE A 107 10.00 12.34 5.91
N ALA A 108 10.06 11.02 5.85
CA ALA A 108 10.19 10.19 7.05
C ALA A 108 11.48 10.47 7.83
N LYS A 109 12.61 10.64 7.12
CA LYS A 109 13.89 11.05 7.74
C LYS A 109 13.79 12.42 8.39
N LYS A 110 13.14 13.38 7.72
CA LYS A 110 12.90 14.73 8.23
C LYS A 110 12.09 14.73 9.53
N VAL A 111 10.98 13.96 9.58
CA VAL A 111 10.14 13.83 10.79
C VAL A 111 10.89 13.13 11.90
N LYS A 112 11.70 12.12 11.57
CA LYS A 112 12.52 11.37 12.54
C LYS A 112 13.75 12.15 13.02
N GLU A 113 14.19 13.17 12.27
CA GLU A 113 15.45 13.92 12.46
C GLU A 113 16.72 13.03 12.43
N LYS A 114 16.61 11.86 11.80
CA LYS A 114 17.69 10.85 11.69
C LYS A 114 17.48 9.99 10.45
N ASP A 115 18.55 9.30 10.03
CA ASP A 115 18.46 8.26 9.03
C ASP A 115 17.53 7.10 9.49
N LEU A 116 16.86 6.48 8.54
CA LEU A 116 16.06 5.29 8.77
C LEU A 116 16.99 4.09 8.92
N LYS A 117 16.75 3.27 9.94
CA LYS A 117 17.46 1.98 10.10
C LYS A 117 17.03 0.98 9.03
N TYR A 118 15.74 0.99 8.67
CA TYR A 118 15.16 0.08 7.69
C TYR A 118 14.37 0.84 6.63
N ILE A 119 14.54 0.46 5.36
CA ILE A 119 13.70 0.85 4.23
C ILE A 119 13.21 -0.44 3.59
N ILE A 120 11.91 -0.73 3.76
CA ILE A 120 11.28 -1.93 3.21
C ILE A 120 10.50 -1.51 1.96
N ILE A 121 10.70 -2.19 0.83
CA ILE A 121 10.03 -1.88 -0.43
C ILE A 121 9.32 -3.12 -0.95
N GLY A 122 7.98 -3.05 -1.01
CA GLY A 122 7.16 -3.97 -1.77
C GLY A 122 7.16 -3.57 -3.24
N SER A 123 8.02 -4.23 -4.03
CA SER A 123 8.16 -3.95 -5.44
C SER A 123 7.13 -4.72 -6.25
N ASP A 124 6.41 -4.02 -7.09
CA ASP A 124 5.42 -4.57 -8.00
C ASP A 124 5.89 -4.48 -9.45
N PHE A 125 5.67 -5.53 -10.22
CA PHE A 125 6.07 -5.57 -11.63
C PHE A 125 5.43 -4.42 -12.45
N TYR A 126 4.18 -4.04 -12.17
CA TYR A 126 3.53 -2.93 -12.87
C TYR A 126 4.24 -1.57 -12.67
N GLY A 127 4.96 -1.39 -11.55
CA GLY A 127 5.71 -0.17 -11.25
C GLY A 127 6.88 0.09 -12.21
N THR A 128 7.23 -0.88 -13.05
CA THR A 128 8.22 -0.70 -14.12
C THR A 128 7.65 0.06 -15.34
N ASN A 129 6.33 0.19 -15.43
CA ASN A 129 5.64 1.02 -16.43
C ASN A 129 5.29 2.37 -15.80
N ILE A 130 6.23 3.31 -15.82
CA ILE A 130 6.03 4.64 -15.21
C ILE A 130 5.22 5.53 -16.15
N PRO A 131 4.02 5.97 -15.76
CA PRO A 131 3.23 6.89 -16.55
C PRO A 131 3.90 8.27 -16.62
N LYS A 132 4.06 8.83 -17.83
CA LYS A 132 4.74 10.11 -18.02
C LYS A 132 3.94 11.32 -17.55
N ASP A 133 2.61 11.19 -17.52
CA ASP A 133 1.68 12.31 -17.31
C ASP A 133 1.11 12.38 -15.88
N ILE A 134 1.46 11.42 -15.01
CA ILE A 134 0.95 11.41 -13.64
C ILE A 134 1.92 12.18 -12.75
N LYS A 135 1.42 13.27 -12.16
CA LYS A 135 2.12 14.01 -11.10
C LYS A 135 1.61 13.54 -9.76
N PHE A 136 2.52 13.21 -8.87
CA PHE A 136 2.22 12.94 -7.47
C PHE A 136 2.84 14.05 -6.63
N GLU A 137 2.10 14.48 -5.60
CA GLU A 137 2.61 15.45 -4.66
C GLU A 137 3.54 14.79 -3.65
N ASN A 138 4.62 15.44 -3.31
CA ASN A 138 5.48 15.02 -2.21
C ASN A 138 4.73 15.14 -0.88
N PRO A 139 5.10 14.34 0.14
CA PRO A 139 4.47 14.41 1.46
C PRO A 139 4.43 15.81 2.09
N GLU A 140 5.45 16.64 1.84
CA GLU A 140 5.48 18.03 2.29
C GLU A 140 4.28 18.87 1.80
N PHE A 141 3.78 18.58 0.62
CA PHE A 141 2.59 19.24 0.08
C PHE A 141 1.37 19.01 0.98
N TYR A 142 1.20 17.79 1.47
CA TYR A 142 0.07 17.43 2.33
C TYR A 142 0.12 18.13 3.70
N ILE A 143 1.31 18.37 4.23
CA ILE A 143 1.48 19.07 5.51
C ILE A 143 1.39 20.59 5.33
N GLY A 144 2.00 21.13 4.28
CA GLY A 144 1.92 22.52 3.84
C GLY A 144 1.97 23.56 4.96
N ASN A 145 0.96 24.43 5.00
CA ASN A 145 0.67 25.30 6.13
C ASN A 145 -0.25 24.55 7.11
N THR A 146 0.29 24.11 8.24
CA THR A 146 -0.42 23.29 9.25
C THR A 146 -1.70 23.94 9.77
N LEU A 147 -1.76 25.28 9.90
CA LEU A 147 -2.97 25.99 10.27
C LEU A 147 -4.04 25.86 9.19
N ASN A 148 -3.66 26.00 7.93
CA ASN A 148 -4.57 25.86 6.80
C ASN A 148 -5.09 24.41 6.68
N LEU A 149 -4.24 23.43 6.95
CA LEU A 149 -4.61 22.02 6.95
C LEU A 149 -5.62 21.71 8.05
N ALA A 150 -5.41 22.20 9.29
CA ALA A 150 -6.33 22.04 10.39
C ALA A 150 -7.71 22.68 10.05
N TYR A 151 -7.72 23.87 9.48
CA TYR A 151 -8.95 24.53 9.03
C TYR A 151 -9.68 23.72 7.96
N LYS A 152 -8.96 23.28 6.92
CA LYS A 152 -9.55 22.46 5.85
C LYS A 152 -10.10 21.15 6.38
N SER A 153 -9.42 20.51 7.30
CA SER A 153 -9.84 19.24 7.89
C SER A 153 -11.10 19.38 8.74
N ILE A 154 -11.16 20.43 9.58
CA ILE A 154 -12.25 20.61 10.53
C ILE A 154 -13.49 21.19 9.84
N PHE A 155 -13.35 22.20 8.98
CA PHE A 155 -14.48 22.91 8.39
C PHE A 155 -14.81 22.50 6.94
N SER A 156 -14.23 21.38 6.45
CA SER A 156 -14.54 20.88 5.11
C SER A 156 -15.87 20.13 5.09
N ILE A 157 -16.71 20.51 4.14
CA ILE A 157 -17.96 19.79 3.83
C ILE A 157 -17.66 18.42 3.22
N ASP A 158 -16.59 18.28 2.43
CA ASP A 158 -16.16 17.01 1.88
C ASP A 158 -15.70 16.06 2.99
N ALA A 159 -14.98 16.57 4.00
CA ALA A 159 -14.58 15.79 5.15
C ALA A 159 -15.78 15.28 5.97
N ILE A 160 -16.90 16.02 6.06
CA ILE A 160 -18.07 15.57 6.84
C ILE A 160 -18.70 14.31 6.22
N SER A 161 -18.73 14.19 4.89
CA SER A 161 -19.24 12.97 4.22
C SER A 161 -18.42 11.74 4.61
N LYS A 162 -17.10 11.89 4.72
CA LYS A 162 -16.16 10.85 5.17
C LYS A 162 -16.29 10.57 6.66
N SER A 163 -16.46 11.62 7.47
CA SER A 163 -16.75 11.47 8.90
C SER A 163 -18.03 10.67 9.16
N ILE A 164 -19.12 10.96 8.46
CA ILE A 164 -20.37 10.20 8.56
C ILE A 164 -20.16 8.73 8.16
N LYS A 165 -19.39 8.47 7.10
CA LYS A 165 -19.02 7.12 6.68
C LYS A 165 -18.24 6.38 7.79
N ASN A 166 -17.25 7.04 8.36
CA ASN A 166 -16.42 6.48 9.44
C ASN A 166 -17.22 6.20 10.72
N ILE A 167 -18.18 7.07 11.07
CA ILE A 167 -19.14 6.83 12.16
C ILE A 167 -19.94 5.55 11.89
N LYS A 168 -20.48 5.39 10.67
CA LYS A 168 -21.22 4.18 10.28
C LYS A 168 -20.34 2.94 10.37
N PHE A 169 -19.11 2.99 9.88
CA PHE A 169 -18.14 1.90 9.97
C PHE A 169 -17.84 1.52 11.41
N SER A 170 -17.63 2.52 12.27
CA SER A 170 -17.29 2.30 13.68
C SER A 170 -18.47 1.73 14.48
N LEU A 171 -19.70 2.13 14.19
CA LEU A 171 -20.88 1.71 14.96
C LEU A 171 -21.50 0.39 14.42
N PHE A 172 -21.51 0.19 13.10
CA PHE A 172 -22.22 -0.93 12.45
C PHE A 172 -21.28 -1.97 11.82
N GLY A 173 -19.98 -1.67 11.77
CA GLY A 173 -18.99 -2.56 11.14
C GLY A 173 -18.82 -2.30 9.65
N THR A 174 -17.74 -2.84 9.12
CA THR A 174 -17.40 -2.90 7.69
C THR A 174 -16.33 -3.98 7.51
N SER A 175 -16.30 -4.59 6.34
CA SER A 175 -15.35 -5.67 6.01
C SER A 175 -13.93 -5.18 5.71
N MET A 176 -13.77 -3.88 5.40
CA MET A 176 -12.45 -3.28 5.12
C MET A 176 -12.37 -1.90 5.75
N TYR A 177 -11.31 -1.66 6.53
CA TYR A 177 -11.09 -0.39 7.22
C TYR A 177 -9.66 -0.24 7.70
N TYR A 178 -9.29 0.97 8.08
CA TYR A 178 -8.12 1.26 8.90
C TYR A 178 -8.54 1.49 10.35
N ASP A 179 -7.74 1.01 11.29
CA ASP A 179 -7.86 1.42 12.70
C ASP A 179 -7.08 2.73 12.99
N ARG A 180 -7.11 3.16 14.24
CA ARG A 180 -6.41 4.38 14.67
C ARG A 180 -4.89 4.23 14.74
N GLU A 181 -4.38 3.00 14.67
CA GLU A 181 -2.94 2.69 14.59
C GLU A 181 -2.44 2.54 13.14
N ASN A 182 -3.26 2.93 12.16
CA ASN A 182 -2.96 2.84 10.74
C ASN A 182 -2.80 1.39 10.23
N ILE A 183 -3.43 0.44 10.88
CA ILE A 183 -3.46 -0.95 10.43
C ILE A 183 -4.69 -1.16 9.57
N LYS A 184 -4.51 -1.71 8.37
CA LYS A 184 -5.60 -2.02 7.44
C LYS A 184 -6.10 -3.45 7.65
N TYR A 185 -7.39 -3.58 7.81
CA TYR A 185 -8.10 -4.85 7.99
C TYR A 185 -8.93 -5.18 6.76
N GLN A 186 -9.04 -6.46 6.47
CA GLN A 186 -9.89 -7.02 5.42
C GLN A 186 -10.47 -8.33 5.91
N ASP A 187 -11.79 -8.42 6.01
CA ASP A 187 -12.51 -9.67 6.28
C ASP A 187 -12.52 -10.57 5.04
N LYS A 188 -12.65 -11.86 5.25
CA LYS A 188 -12.84 -12.80 4.14
C LYS A 188 -14.16 -12.50 3.42
N VAL A 189 -14.10 -12.36 2.10
CA VAL A 189 -15.28 -12.24 1.25
C VAL A 189 -15.87 -13.63 0.97
N SER A 190 -17.14 -13.68 0.56
CA SER A 190 -17.75 -14.93 0.11
C SER A 190 -17.04 -15.50 -1.12
N GLU A 191 -17.18 -16.80 -1.34
CA GLU A 191 -16.58 -17.47 -2.51
C GLU A 191 -17.09 -16.87 -3.83
N GLU A 192 -18.39 -16.59 -3.91
CA GLU A 192 -19.01 -15.95 -5.07
C GLU A 192 -18.44 -14.55 -5.35
N GLU A 193 -18.34 -13.72 -4.32
CA GLU A 193 -17.76 -12.37 -4.42
C GLU A 193 -16.29 -12.44 -4.84
N ARG A 194 -15.51 -13.36 -4.25
CA ARG A 194 -14.11 -13.61 -4.59
C ARG A 194 -13.96 -14.00 -6.04
N TYR A 195 -14.72 -14.98 -6.50
CA TYR A 195 -14.68 -15.45 -7.88
C TYR A 195 -15.02 -14.36 -8.88
N LYS A 196 -16.05 -13.54 -8.60
CA LYS A 196 -16.41 -12.38 -9.42
C LYS A 196 -15.27 -11.39 -9.53
N ARG A 197 -14.75 -10.92 -8.38
CA ARG A 197 -13.62 -9.95 -8.34
C ARG A 197 -12.38 -10.50 -9.05
N TYR A 198 -12.06 -11.74 -8.78
CA TYR A 198 -10.93 -12.44 -9.37
C TYR A 198 -11.03 -12.47 -10.90
N THR A 199 -12.15 -12.93 -11.45
CA THR A 199 -12.36 -13.07 -12.90
C THR A 199 -12.32 -11.72 -13.63
N GLU A 200 -12.93 -10.69 -13.04
CA GLU A 200 -12.93 -9.34 -13.61
C GLU A 200 -11.52 -8.71 -13.56
N ASN A 201 -10.83 -8.84 -12.44
CA ASN A 201 -9.54 -8.19 -12.22
C ASN A 201 -8.42 -8.85 -13.02
N ILE A 202 -8.34 -10.19 -13.06
CA ILE A 202 -7.26 -10.88 -13.79
C ILE A 202 -7.26 -10.53 -15.28
N LYS A 203 -8.44 -10.43 -15.90
CA LYS A 203 -8.59 -9.97 -17.29
C LYS A 203 -8.09 -8.53 -17.47
N ARG A 204 -8.51 -7.66 -16.57
CA ARG A 204 -8.09 -6.24 -16.58
C ARG A 204 -6.57 -6.11 -16.42
N HIS A 205 -5.98 -6.71 -15.39
CA HIS A 205 -4.55 -6.61 -15.11
C HIS A 205 -3.70 -7.21 -16.25
N THR A 206 -4.15 -8.32 -16.83
CA THR A 206 -3.47 -8.90 -17.99
C THR A 206 -3.47 -7.95 -19.19
N LEU A 207 -4.60 -7.26 -19.46
CA LEU A 207 -4.69 -6.28 -20.53
C LEU A 207 -3.87 -5.02 -20.26
N GLU A 208 -3.84 -4.54 -19.03
CA GLU A 208 -3.06 -3.37 -18.61
C GLU A 208 -1.55 -3.62 -18.74
N LEU A 209 -1.11 -4.85 -18.47
CA LEU A 209 0.28 -5.28 -18.59
C LEU A 209 0.64 -5.84 -19.98
N SER A 210 -0.27 -5.76 -20.98
CA SER A 210 -0.03 -6.19 -22.34
C SER A 210 0.29 -5.00 -23.24
N TYR A 211 0.98 -5.28 -24.38
CA TYR A 211 1.22 -4.26 -25.42
C TYR A 211 -0.13 -3.81 -26.05
N PRO A 212 -0.34 -2.52 -26.36
CA PRO A 212 0.61 -1.39 -26.25
C PRO A 212 0.53 -0.61 -24.93
N LYS A 213 -0.32 -1.00 -23.98
CA LYS A 213 -0.54 -0.25 -22.72
C LYS A 213 0.66 -0.29 -21.80
N TYR A 214 1.32 -1.44 -21.70
CA TYR A 214 2.50 -1.61 -20.88
C TYR A 214 3.78 -1.34 -21.67
N LYS A 215 4.66 -0.54 -21.09
CA LYS A 215 6.01 -0.30 -21.59
C LYS A 215 6.98 -0.25 -20.41
N TYR A 216 7.96 -1.16 -20.41
CA TYR A 216 9.05 -1.11 -19.44
C TYR A 216 9.84 0.20 -19.61
N THR A 217 10.07 0.96 -18.53
CA THR A 217 10.83 2.21 -18.59
C THR A 217 12.28 2.01 -18.15
N ASP A 218 13.21 2.55 -18.92
CA ASP A 218 14.64 2.52 -18.59
C ASP A 218 14.98 3.42 -17.39
N GLU A 219 14.09 4.31 -16.99
CA GLU A 219 14.25 5.16 -15.81
C GLU A 219 14.10 4.38 -14.49
N TYR A 220 13.47 3.20 -14.52
CA TYR A 220 13.18 2.41 -13.31
C TYR A 220 14.44 2.11 -12.51
N ILE A 221 15.47 1.56 -13.14
CA ILE A 221 16.73 1.23 -12.46
C ILE A 221 17.44 2.49 -11.91
N ASN A 222 17.35 3.63 -12.60
CA ASN A 222 17.97 4.87 -12.15
C ASN A 222 17.28 5.42 -10.89
N ILE A 223 15.95 5.30 -10.81
CA ILE A 223 15.18 5.64 -9.61
C ILE A 223 15.66 4.78 -8.43
N LEU A 224 15.78 3.47 -8.62
CA LEU A 224 16.23 2.56 -7.56
C LEU A 224 17.67 2.86 -7.12
N LYS A 225 18.59 3.10 -8.06
CA LYS A 225 19.98 3.49 -7.78
C LYS A 225 20.06 4.80 -6.99
N THR A 226 19.26 5.79 -7.35
CA THR A 226 19.18 7.06 -6.62
C THR A 226 18.76 6.84 -5.18
N ILE A 227 17.66 6.11 -4.96
CA ILE A 227 17.15 5.79 -3.62
C ILE A 227 18.20 5.04 -2.79
N LYS A 228 18.88 4.05 -3.39
CA LYS A 228 19.92 3.28 -2.70
C LYS A 228 21.10 4.14 -2.30
N ASN A 229 21.61 4.96 -3.22
CA ASN A 229 22.81 5.79 -3.02
C ASN A 229 22.60 6.91 -2.00
N GLU A 230 21.39 7.45 -1.91
CA GLU A 230 21.06 8.52 -0.95
C GLU A 230 20.75 7.98 0.47
N ASN A 231 20.72 6.66 0.66
CA ASN A 231 20.37 6.03 1.94
C ASN A 231 21.33 4.89 2.31
N LEU A 232 22.65 5.14 2.21
CA LEU A 232 23.70 4.14 2.45
C LEU A 232 23.71 3.61 3.89
N ASN A 233 23.24 4.39 4.86
CA ASN A 233 23.15 4.00 6.26
C ASN A 233 21.91 3.15 6.60
N SER A 234 21.01 2.97 5.63
CA SER A 234 19.79 2.19 5.82
C SER A 234 19.95 0.76 5.32
N LYS A 235 19.38 -0.20 6.07
CA LYS A 235 19.21 -1.57 5.58
C LYS A 235 17.98 -1.62 4.69
N PHE A 236 18.19 -1.91 3.41
CA PHE A 236 17.10 -2.18 2.48
C PHE A 236 16.62 -3.62 2.59
N ILE A 237 15.30 -3.81 2.61
CA ILE A 237 14.64 -5.11 2.54
C ILE A 237 13.66 -5.04 1.38
N ILE A 238 13.99 -5.71 0.29
CA ILE A 238 13.19 -5.69 -0.94
C ILE A 238 12.42 -6.98 -1.04
N TYR A 239 11.12 -6.87 -1.35
CA TYR A 239 10.31 -8.03 -1.65
C TYR A 239 9.38 -7.77 -2.84
N THR A 240 8.96 -8.83 -3.53
CA THR A 240 7.94 -8.75 -4.57
C THR A 240 6.59 -9.16 -3.98
N SER A 241 5.50 -8.50 -4.37
CA SER A 241 4.17 -8.82 -3.85
C SER A 241 3.74 -10.24 -4.19
N ALA A 242 3.17 -10.94 -3.20
CA ALA A 242 2.64 -12.29 -3.36
C ALA A 242 1.26 -12.24 -4.05
N VAL A 243 1.23 -12.07 -5.36
CA VAL A 243 0.00 -12.17 -6.16
C VAL A 243 -0.37 -13.62 -6.43
N THR A 244 -1.58 -13.90 -6.91
CA THR A 244 -1.96 -15.27 -7.29
C THR A 244 -1.07 -15.82 -8.40
N SER A 245 -0.84 -17.13 -8.38
CA SER A 245 -0.09 -17.82 -9.45
C SER A 245 -0.72 -17.61 -10.81
N ASP A 246 -2.04 -17.53 -10.87
CA ASP A 246 -2.78 -17.32 -12.11
C ASP A 246 -2.50 -15.94 -12.71
N LEU A 247 -2.45 -14.89 -11.89
CA LEU A 247 -2.10 -13.55 -12.36
C LEU A 247 -0.66 -13.53 -12.90
N LEU A 248 0.31 -14.09 -12.16
CA LEU A 248 1.69 -14.21 -12.62
C LEU A 248 1.74 -14.91 -13.99
N VAL A 249 1.12 -16.09 -14.08
CA VAL A 249 1.16 -16.90 -15.32
C VAL A 249 0.45 -16.17 -16.47
N SER A 250 -0.67 -15.48 -16.19
CA SER A 250 -1.38 -14.71 -17.20
C SER A 250 -0.55 -13.53 -17.73
N ILE A 251 0.14 -12.80 -16.87
CA ILE A 251 1.07 -11.72 -17.25
C ILE A 251 2.16 -12.28 -18.17
N ILE A 252 2.73 -13.43 -17.84
CA ILE A 252 3.85 -14.00 -18.58
C ILE A 252 3.39 -14.64 -19.90
N LYS A 253 2.34 -15.48 -19.89
CA LYS A 253 1.85 -16.19 -21.08
C LYS A 253 1.02 -15.26 -21.98
N ASN A 254 -0.05 -14.68 -21.45
CA ASN A 254 -0.99 -13.89 -22.22
C ASN A 254 -0.47 -12.47 -22.47
N GLY A 255 0.13 -11.86 -21.49
CA GLY A 255 0.78 -10.55 -21.59
C GLY A 255 2.12 -10.58 -22.33
N LYS A 256 2.73 -11.76 -22.52
CA LYS A 256 4.05 -11.97 -23.17
C LYS A 256 5.17 -11.16 -22.50
N ARG A 257 5.21 -11.12 -21.15
CA ARG A 257 6.10 -10.25 -20.36
C ARG A 257 7.31 -10.96 -19.74
N TRP A 258 7.68 -12.14 -20.21
CA TRP A 258 8.78 -12.89 -19.61
C TRP A 258 10.11 -12.10 -19.57
N GLU A 259 10.50 -11.46 -20.68
CA GLU A 259 11.79 -10.76 -20.74
C GLU A 259 11.78 -9.50 -19.87
N ASP A 260 10.65 -8.77 -19.82
CA ASP A 260 10.49 -7.62 -18.92
C ASP A 260 10.50 -8.05 -17.44
N TYR A 261 9.84 -9.17 -17.13
CA TYR A 261 9.81 -9.73 -15.78
C TYR A 261 11.20 -10.17 -15.30
N LYS A 262 11.94 -10.86 -16.17
CA LYS A 262 13.33 -11.24 -15.94
C LYS A 262 14.20 -9.99 -15.70
N ARG A 263 14.10 -8.98 -16.57
CA ARG A 263 14.80 -7.72 -16.45
C ARG A 263 14.52 -7.05 -15.10
N TRP A 264 13.28 -6.98 -14.71
CA TRP A 264 12.86 -6.38 -13.44
C TRP A 264 13.55 -7.01 -12.23
N LEU A 265 13.59 -8.34 -12.14
CA LEU A 265 14.24 -9.03 -11.05
C LEU A 265 15.76 -8.85 -11.05
N HIS A 266 16.39 -8.87 -12.24
CA HIS A 266 17.82 -8.57 -12.35
C HIS A 266 18.16 -7.15 -11.92
N GLU A 267 17.36 -6.14 -12.31
CA GLU A 267 17.58 -4.76 -11.89
C GLU A 267 17.42 -4.58 -10.36
N LEU A 268 16.44 -5.25 -9.75
CA LEU A 268 16.29 -5.25 -8.29
C LEU A 268 17.52 -5.87 -7.59
N VAL A 269 17.99 -7.02 -8.06
CA VAL A 269 19.17 -7.70 -7.51
C VAL A 269 20.44 -6.89 -7.77
N GLU A 270 20.59 -6.29 -8.95
CA GLU A 270 21.74 -5.41 -9.27
C GLU A 270 21.86 -4.28 -8.26
N VAL A 271 20.74 -3.61 -7.93
CA VAL A 271 20.75 -2.42 -7.08
C VAL A 271 20.84 -2.77 -5.59
N PHE A 272 20.12 -3.78 -5.13
CA PHE A 272 19.97 -4.04 -3.70
C PHE A 272 20.78 -5.25 -3.21
N GLY A 273 21.28 -6.09 -4.13
CA GLY A 273 22.06 -7.28 -3.83
C GLY A 273 21.21 -8.53 -3.60
N GLU A 274 20.08 -8.40 -2.92
CA GLU A 274 19.17 -9.50 -2.59
C GLU A 274 17.71 -9.06 -2.65
N VAL A 275 16.80 -9.98 -3.01
CA VAL A 275 15.35 -9.74 -3.08
C VAL A 275 14.60 -10.96 -2.55
N ASN A 276 13.62 -10.74 -1.68
CA ASN A 276 12.68 -11.76 -1.25
C ASN A 276 11.57 -11.90 -2.29
N HIS A 277 11.66 -12.91 -3.12
CA HIS A 277 10.78 -13.09 -4.26
C HIS A 277 9.56 -13.94 -3.90
N PHE A 278 8.41 -13.28 -3.67
CA PHE A 278 7.13 -13.94 -3.36
C PHE A 278 6.21 -14.11 -4.57
N MET A 279 6.44 -13.37 -5.66
CA MET A 279 5.67 -13.47 -6.91
C MET A 279 6.10 -14.73 -7.70
N THR A 280 5.81 -15.91 -7.14
CA THR A 280 6.18 -17.22 -7.66
C THR A 280 4.99 -18.17 -7.62
N ILE A 281 5.12 -19.32 -8.26
CA ILE A 281 4.16 -20.42 -8.17
C ILE A 281 4.50 -21.26 -6.93
N ASN A 282 3.73 -21.13 -5.85
CA ASN A 282 3.95 -21.80 -4.58
C ASN A 282 2.63 -22.19 -3.90
N SER A 283 2.70 -22.87 -2.76
CA SER A 283 1.54 -23.37 -2.03
C SER A 283 0.55 -22.26 -1.60
N ILE A 284 1.05 -21.08 -1.28
CA ILE A 284 0.23 -19.91 -0.90
C ILE A 284 -0.43 -19.27 -2.13
N THR A 285 0.37 -18.98 -3.18
CA THR A 285 -0.09 -18.23 -4.35
C THR A 285 -1.03 -19.03 -5.28
N LYS A 286 -1.01 -20.35 -5.18
CA LYS A 286 -1.97 -21.25 -5.86
C LYS A 286 -3.33 -21.35 -5.17
N ASN A 287 -3.40 -21.02 -3.89
CA ASN A 287 -4.65 -21.15 -3.13
C ASN A 287 -5.43 -19.85 -3.11
N LEU A 288 -6.50 -19.77 -3.89
CA LEU A 288 -7.35 -18.57 -4.00
C LEU A 288 -8.06 -18.19 -2.69
N GLU A 289 -8.17 -19.09 -1.71
CA GLU A 289 -8.69 -18.73 -0.39
C GLU A 289 -7.80 -17.76 0.38
N ASN A 290 -6.56 -17.59 -0.05
CA ASN A 290 -5.62 -16.62 0.49
C ASN A 290 -5.83 -15.19 -0.04
N TYR A 291 -6.79 -14.99 -0.95
CA TYR A 291 -6.98 -13.76 -1.70
C TYR A 291 -8.46 -13.34 -1.77
N PRO A 292 -8.80 -12.05 -1.63
CA PRO A 292 -10.13 -11.54 -1.97
C PRO A 292 -10.34 -11.30 -3.48
N ASP A 293 -9.25 -11.27 -4.24
CA ASP A 293 -9.18 -11.05 -5.70
C ASP A 293 -7.91 -11.71 -6.29
N ASP A 294 -7.39 -11.25 -7.43
CA ASP A 294 -6.23 -11.84 -8.10
C ASP A 294 -4.87 -11.31 -7.61
N ASP A 295 -4.82 -10.16 -6.94
CA ASP A 295 -3.56 -9.48 -6.65
C ASP A 295 -3.37 -8.99 -5.19
N HIS A 296 -4.42 -8.99 -4.37
CA HIS A 296 -4.32 -8.65 -2.96
C HIS A 296 -4.37 -9.92 -2.09
N ALA A 297 -3.32 -10.14 -1.31
CA ALA A 297 -3.34 -11.22 -0.32
C ALA A 297 -4.03 -10.75 0.98
N TYR A 298 -4.74 -11.67 1.66
CA TYR A 298 -5.32 -11.36 2.98
C TYR A 298 -4.23 -11.03 4.01
N PRO A 299 -4.54 -10.22 5.05
CA PRO A 299 -3.59 -9.89 6.13
C PRO A 299 -2.94 -11.10 6.78
N SER A 300 -3.61 -12.27 6.82
CA SER A 300 -3.04 -13.52 7.34
C SER A 300 -1.83 -14.01 6.54
N VAL A 301 -1.86 -13.88 5.22
CA VAL A 301 -0.72 -14.20 4.33
C VAL A 301 0.39 -13.17 4.48
N LEU A 302 0.01 -11.89 4.55
CA LEU A 302 0.98 -10.80 4.67
C LEU A 302 1.70 -10.82 6.03
N LYS A 303 1.07 -11.40 7.06
CA LYS A 303 1.75 -11.73 8.32
C LYS A 303 2.89 -12.73 8.13
N LEU A 304 2.67 -13.81 7.35
CA LEU A 304 3.74 -14.76 7.03
C LEU A 304 4.88 -14.09 6.26
N LEU A 305 4.53 -13.19 5.32
CA LEU A 305 5.49 -12.39 4.56
C LEU A 305 6.32 -11.50 5.49
N ALA A 306 5.69 -10.71 6.36
CA ALA A 306 6.37 -9.80 7.29
C ALA A 306 7.29 -10.57 8.26
N ASN A 307 6.82 -11.71 8.78
CA ASN A 307 7.62 -12.59 9.64
C ASN A 307 8.86 -13.11 8.90
N LYS A 308 8.72 -13.55 7.64
CA LYS A 308 9.87 -14.01 6.83
C LYS A 308 10.87 -12.88 6.57
N LEU A 309 10.39 -11.69 6.24
CA LEU A 309 11.24 -10.50 6.01
C LEU A 309 11.99 -10.03 7.27
N SER A 310 11.46 -10.32 8.46
CA SER A 310 12.10 -10.02 9.73
C SER A 310 12.92 -11.20 10.32
N ASN A 311 13.13 -12.26 9.53
CA ASN A 311 13.88 -13.46 9.92
C ASN A 311 13.33 -14.13 11.19
N GLU A 312 12.00 -14.11 11.38
CA GLU A 312 11.38 -14.87 12.45
C GLU A 312 11.35 -16.36 12.07
N ASP A 313 11.84 -17.20 12.97
CA ASP A 313 11.70 -18.66 12.85
C ASP A 313 10.24 -19.06 13.13
N ASN A 314 9.41 -18.97 12.10
CA ASN A 314 8.00 -19.27 12.16
C ASN A 314 7.70 -20.55 11.36
N LYS A 315 7.53 -21.66 12.07
CA LYS A 315 7.22 -22.99 11.49
C LYS A 315 5.94 -23.03 10.63
N ASN A 316 5.11 -21.98 10.70
CA ASN A 316 3.91 -21.88 9.89
C ASN A 316 4.16 -21.26 8.50
N ILE A 317 5.37 -20.77 8.22
CA ILE A 317 5.73 -20.27 6.89
C ILE A 317 6.09 -21.47 6.00
N PRO A 318 5.35 -21.72 4.91
CA PRO A 318 5.71 -22.78 3.98
C PRO A 318 7.12 -22.56 3.41
N GLU A 319 7.89 -23.62 3.23
CA GLU A 319 9.26 -23.53 2.71
C GLU A 319 9.31 -22.92 1.31
N ASP A 320 8.28 -23.19 0.48
CA ASP A 320 8.15 -22.69 -0.89
C ASP A 320 7.64 -21.24 -0.97
N PHE A 321 7.24 -20.63 0.17
CA PHE A 321 6.71 -19.26 0.21
C PHE A 321 7.84 -18.25 0.35
N GLY A 322 8.17 -17.58 -0.75
CA GLY A 322 9.22 -16.56 -0.85
C GLY A 322 10.64 -17.16 -0.92
N VAL A 323 11.31 -16.89 -2.01
CA VAL A 323 12.68 -17.31 -2.30
C VAL A 323 13.60 -16.12 -2.18
N LEU A 324 14.70 -16.23 -1.43
CA LEU A 324 15.73 -15.20 -1.44
C LEU A 324 16.57 -15.35 -2.73
N ILE A 325 16.44 -14.37 -3.62
CA ILE A 325 17.21 -14.31 -4.86
C ILE A 325 18.37 -13.33 -4.71
N THR A 326 19.51 -13.75 -5.20
CA THR A 326 20.77 -13.00 -5.22
C THR A 326 21.40 -13.09 -6.60
N LYS A 327 22.50 -12.41 -6.80
CA LYS A 327 23.26 -12.51 -8.06
C LYS A 327 23.69 -13.93 -8.41
N ASP A 328 23.91 -14.77 -7.38
CA ASP A 328 24.44 -16.12 -7.57
C ASP A 328 23.39 -17.15 -7.97
N ASN A 329 22.10 -16.93 -7.64
CA ASN A 329 21.04 -17.92 -7.85
C ASN A 329 19.87 -17.43 -8.74
N ILE A 330 19.84 -16.17 -9.16
CA ILE A 330 18.71 -15.59 -9.90
C ILE A 330 18.46 -16.30 -11.23
N ASP A 331 19.49 -16.66 -11.98
CA ASP A 331 19.32 -17.27 -13.30
C ASP A 331 18.73 -18.70 -13.18
N GLU A 332 19.23 -19.51 -12.24
CA GLU A 332 18.69 -20.83 -11.96
C GLU A 332 17.23 -20.73 -11.47
N HIS A 333 16.96 -19.79 -10.56
CA HIS A 333 15.62 -19.53 -10.06
C HIS A 333 14.63 -19.16 -11.19
N LEU A 334 15.04 -18.27 -12.08
CA LEU A 334 14.23 -17.85 -13.23
C LEU A 334 13.99 -19.00 -14.23
N GLU A 335 14.99 -19.82 -14.48
CA GLU A 335 14.83 -21.00 -15.33
C GLU A 335 13.81 -22.00 -14.75
N ASN A 336 13.89 -22.27 -13.44
CA ASN A 336 12.94 -23.12 -12.74
C ASN A 336 11.53 -22.53 -12.74
N LEU A 337 11.38 -21.23 -12.48
CA LEU A 337 10.09 -20.56 -12.55
C LEU A 337 9.50 -20.59 -13.98
N ARG A 338 10.32 -20.42 -15.01
CA ARG A 338 9.89 -20.51 -16.41
C ARG A 338 9.34 -21.90 -16.76
N LYS A 339 9.96 -22.96 -16.25
CA LYS A 339 9.47 -24.33 -16.41
C LYS A 339 8.12 -24.51 -15.74
N GLN A 340 7.98 -24.06 -14.47
CA GLN A 340 6.73 -24.11 -13.74
C GLN A 340 5.61 -23.34 -14.47
N ILE A 341 5.90 -22.11 -14.95
CA ILE A 341 4.94 -21.30 -15.72
C ILE A 341 4.49 -22.04 -16.99
N LYS A 342 5.40 -22.72 -17.69
CA LYS A 342 5.10 -23.46 -18.92
C LYS A 342 4.10 -24.59 -18.67
N GLU A 343 4.26 -25.30 -17.55
CA GLU A 343 3.45 -26.45 -17.15
C GLU A 343 2.15 -26.05 -16.47
N TYR A 344 2.04 -24.79 -16.02
CA TYR A 344 0.87 -24.30 -15.28
C TYR A 344 -0.37 -24.19 -16.20
N ASP A 345 -1.45 -24.82 -15.80
CA ASP A 345 -2.73 -24.79 -16.52
C ASP A 345 -3.59 -23.60 -16.07
N LEU A 346 -3.76 -22.61 -16.95
CA LEU A 346 -4.65 -21.46 -16.76
C LEU A 346 -6.08 -21.72 -17.18
N ASN A 347 -6.37 -22.81 -17.91
CA ASN A 347 -7.64 -22.99 -18.62
C ASN A 347 -8.83 -23.25 -17.69
N LYS A 348 -8.61 -23.53 -16.41
CA LYS A 348 -9.68 -23.75 -15.44
C LYS A 348 -10.44 -22.48 -15.03
N ILE A 349 -9.99 -21.29 -15.43
CA ILE A 349 -10.46 -20.03 -14.84
C ILE A 349 -10.89 -19.02 -15.91
N LEU A 350 -10.44 -19.17 -17.14
CA LEU A 350 -10.74 -18.24 -18.24
C LEU A 350 -11.85 -18.76 -19.20
N GLU A 351 -12.35 -19.99 -18.96
CA GLU A 351 -13.58 -20.52 -19.55
C GLU A 351 -14.80 -20.07 -18.74
#